data_38aa8b3b3ae662654adb0b190a06ec33
#
_entry.id   38aa8b3b3ae662654adb0b190a06ec33
#
_cell.length_a   1.000
_cell.length_b   1.000
_cell.length_c   1.000
_cell.angle_alpha   90.00
_cell.angle_beta   90.00
_cell.angle_gamma   90.00
#
_symmetry.space_group_name_H-M   'P 1'
#
loop_
_entity.id
_entity.type
_entity.pdbx_description
1 polymer ?
#
loop_
_entity_poly.entity_id
_entity_poly.type
_entity_poly.pdbx_seq_one_letter_code
_entity_poly.pdbx_strand_id
1 'polypeptide(L)'
;FEVDTDNGTIKGQDDYASLIIGKWKKTSGDAIATHVTYKNDGTFEYTSSEDSSYKEVGKYKIDGNKLYEMYSDEDEWIISDILLLNSMTLSVQELEADGVTPSGKKFAYQRVE
;
A
#
# COMPACT_ATOMS: atom_id res chain seq x y z
N PHE A 1 27.31 8.98 -0.18
CA PHE A 1 26.87 8.47 -0.47
C PHE A 1 26.83 8.38 -0.37
N GLU A 2 26.60 8.51 0.01
CA GLU A 2 26.22 7.98 -0.12
C GLU A 2 25.96 7.74 -0.44
N VAL A 3 26.61 8.24 -0.10
CA VAL A 3 26.07 7.71 -0.53
C VAL A 3 25.91 7.45 -0.58
N ASP A 4 26.25 7.72 -0.41
CA ASP A 4 25.73 7.15 -0.66
C ASP A 4 25.55 6.92 -0.75
N THR A 5 25.89 7.16 -0.52
CA THR A 5 25.42 6.69 -0.75
C THR A 5 25.11 6.33 -0.89
N ASP A 6 25.43 6.41 -0.74
CA ASP A 6 24.84 5.89 -1.08
C ASP A 6 24.51 5.68 -1.56
N ASN A 7 24.79 5.66 -1.65
CA ASN A 7 24.13 5.29 -2.18
C ASN A 7 23.57 4.89 -2.88
N GLY A 8 23.69 4.70 -3.03
CA GLY A 8 22.88 4.28 -3.55
C GLY A 8 22.42 3.87 -3.93
N THR A 9 22.18 3.50 -4.03
CA THR A 9 21.48 2.97 -4.14
C THR A 9 20.63 2.34 -4.27
N ILE A 10 20.39 1.90 -4.40
CA ILE A 10 19.44 1.17 -4.44
C ILE A 10 18.80 0.88 -3.23
N LYS A 11 18.37 1.76 -2.66
CA LYS A 11 17.79 1.68 -1.50
C LYS A 11 16.37 1.81 -1.61
N GLY A 12 15.78 1.97 -2.75
CA GLY A 12 14.37 2.23 -2.92
C GLY A 12 13.47 1.21 -2.26
N GLN A 13 13.83 -0.06 -2.34
CA GLN A 13 12.97 -1.10 -1.79
C GLN A 13 12.92 -1.08 -0.28
N ASP A 14 14.05 -0.76 0.35
CA ASP A 14 14.06 -0.65 1.80
C ASP A 14 13.21 0.52 2.25
N ASP A 15 13.19 1.58 1.45
CA ASP A 15 12.44 2.78 1.80
C ASP A 15 10.94 2.59 1.69
N TYR A 16 10.50 1.66 0.86
CA TYR A 16 9.05 1.44 0.71
C TYR A 16 8.38 1.11 2.04
N ALA A 17 9.02 0.31 2.86
CA ALA A 17 8.44 -0.05 4.15
C ALA A 17 8.29 1.16 5.06
N SER A 18 9.19 2.14 4.94
CA SER A 18 9.09 3.38 5.71
C SER A 18 8.11 4.35 5.08
N LEU A 19 8.17 4.49 3.76
CA LEU A 19 7.38 5.49 3.06
C LEU A 19 5.89 5.20 3.13
N ILE A 20 5.50 3.92 3.19
CA ILE A 20 4.08 3.58 3.17
C ILE A 20 3.40 3.86 4.50
N ILE A 21 4.15 4.00 5.58
CA ILE A 21 3.56 4.23 6.90
C ILE A 21 2.88 5.59 6.92
N GLY A 22 1.61 5.60 7.34
CA GLY A 22 0.86 6.83 7.43
C GLY A 22 -0.52 6.67 6.83
N LYS A 23 -1.22 7.78 6.66
CA LYS A 23 -2.58 7.78 6.16
C LYS A 23 -2.63 8.29 4.73
N TRP A 24 -3.38 7.58 3.90
CA TRP A 24 -3.47 7.86 2.47
C TRP A 24 -4.93 8.03 2.07
N LYS A 25 -5.18 8.98 1.18
CA LYS A 25 -6.50 9.22 0.62
C LYS A 25 -6.52 8.72 -0.81
N LYS A 26 -7.51 7.90 -1.15
CA LYS A 26 -7.65 7.39 -2.52
C LYS A 26 -8.01 8.53 -3.46
N THR A 27 -7.28 8.65 -4.55
CA THR A 27 -7.54 9.63 -5.59
C THR A 27 -8.03 8.98 -6.87
N SER A 28 -7.84 7.66 -7.01
CA SER A 28 -8.28 6.94 -8.20
C SER A 28 -8.46 5.48 -7.84
N GLY A 29 -9.43 4.84 -8.46
CA GLY A 29 -9.70 3.43 -8.24
C GLY A 29 -11.12 3.23 -7.75
N ASP A 30 -11.66 2.04 -7.99
CA ASP A 30 -13.05 1.74 -7.68
C ASP A 30 -13.10 0.87 -6.44
N ALA A 31 -13.30 1.50 -5.30
CA ALA A 31 -13.39 0.80 -4.02
C ALA A 31 -14.24 1.62 -3.07
N ILE A 32 -14.86 0.93 -2.10
CA ILE A 32 -15.68 1.60 -1.09
C ILE A 32 -14.82 2.44 -0.17
N ALA A 33 -13.65 1.95 0.20
CA ALA A 33 -12.76 2.67 1.09
C ALA A 33 -12.24 3.92 0.42
N THR A 34 -12.22 5.04 1.15
CA THR A 34 -11.64 6.28 0.65
C THR A 34 -10.27 6.55 1.25
N HIS A 35 -9.93 5.90 2.36
CA HIS A 35 -8.66 6.12 3.06
C HIS A 35 -8.08 4.80 3.50
N VAL A 36 -6.75 4.74 3.60
CA VAL A 36 -6.07 3.61 4.20
C VAL A 36 -4.94 4.14 5.07
N THR A 37 -4.77 3.53 6.22
CA THR A 37 -3.67 3.85 7.14
C THR A 37 -2.81 2.62 7.28
N TYR A 38 -1.51 2.76 7.01
CA TYR A 38 -0.54 1.68 7.23
C TYR A 38 0.26 2.03 8.47
N LYS A 39 0.29 1.12 9.43
CA LYS A 39 0.94 1.36 10.71
C LYS A 39 2.27 0.63 10.76
N ASN A 40 3.17 1.14 11.58
CA ASN A 40 4.52 0.56 11.63
C ASN A 40 4.58 -0.76 12.37
N ASP A 41 3.46 -1.23 12.92
CA ASP A 41 3.39 -2.55 13.55
C ASP A 41 2.96 -3.63 12.55
N GLY A 42 2.84 -3.29 11.27
CA GLY A 42 2.48 -4.27 10.25
C GLY A 42 0.99 -4.44 10.03
N THR A 43 0.17 -3.52 10.54
CA THR A 43 -1.27 -3.58 10.35
C THR A 43 -1.75 -2.42 9.50
N PHE A 44 -2.94 -2.59 8.90
CA PHE A 44 -3.56 -1.53 8.11
C PHE A 44 -5.02 -1.39 8.50
N GLU A 45 -5.58 -0.24 8.11
CA GLU A 45 -6.98 0.04 8.38
C GLU A 45 -7.54 0.83 7.21
N TYR A 46 -8.57 0.29 6.57
CA TYR A 46 -9.33 0.99 5.53
C TYR A 46 -10.55 1.63 6.15
N THR A 47 -10.82 2.87 5.77
CA THR A 47 -11.99 3.61 6.24
C THR A 47 -12.62 4.35 5.07
N SER A 48 -13.80 4.90 5.29
CA SER A 48 -14.50 5.67 4.27
C SER A 48 -15.00 6.97 4.88
N SER A 49 -14.75 8.07 4.18
CA SER A 49 -15.29 9.37 4.61
C SER A 49 -16.77 9.48 4.34
N GLU A 50 -17.32 8.58 3.52
CA GLU A 50 -18.73 8.61 3.17
C GLU A 50 -19.57 7.68 4.04
N ASP A 51 -18.93 6.81 4.82
CA ASP A 51 -19.62 5.86 5.68
C ASP A 51 -18.76 5.65 6.92
N SER A 52 -19.11 6.35 7.98
CA SER A 52 -18.29 6.32 9.19
C SER A 52 -18.29 4.96 9.89
N SER A 53 -19.22 4.09 9.52
CA SER A 53 -19.24 2.74 10.08
C SER A 53 -18.36 1.76 9.31
N TYR A 54 -17.85 2.15 8.13
CA TYR A 54 -17.02 1.28 7.33
C TYR A 54 -15.61 1.23 7.90
N LYS A 55 -15.13 0.01 8.14
CA LYS A 55 -13.78 -0.17 8.65
C LYS A 55 -13.35 -1.60 8.38
N GLU A 56 -12.22 -1.75 7.69
CA GLU A 56 -11.60 -3.05 7.44
C GLU A 56 -10.18 -2.99 7.95
N VAL A 57 -9.78 -4.00 8.67
CA VAL A 57 -8.42 -4.04 9.25
C VAL A 57 -7.75 -5.35 8.87
N GLY A 58 -6.44 -5.36 8.95
CA GLY A 58 -5.67 -6.55 8.66
C GLY A 58 -4.20 -6.29 8.85
N LYS A 59 -3.39 -7.15 8.23
CA LYS A 59 -1.94 -7.00 8.31
C LYS A 59 -1.37 -6.91 6.90
N TYR A 60 -0.21 -6.26 6.80
CA TYR A 60 0.44 -6.08 5.52
C TYR A 60 1.94 -6.32 5.65
N LYS A 61 2.56 -6.52 4.51
CA LYS A 61 4.01 -6.56 4.42
C LYS A 61 4.43 -6.09 3.04
N ILE A 62 5.68 -5.68 2.91
CA ILE A 62 6.25 -5.29 1.63
C ILE A 62 7.44 -6.19 1.37
N ASP A 63 7.49 -6.73 0.16
CA ASP A 63 8.58 -7.58 -0.27
C ASP A 63 9.00 -7.10 -1.65
N GLY A 64 10.15 -6.41 -1.73
CA GLY A 64 10.58 -5.80 -2.97
C GLY A 64 9.64 -4.68 -3.35
N ASN A 65 9.07 -4.78 -4.54
CA ASN A 65 8.10 -3.79 -5.01
C ASN A 65 6.67 -4.31 -4.94
N LYS A 66 6.41 -5.30 -4.08
CA LYS A 66 5.08 -5.84 -3.93
C LYS A 66 4.54 -5.57 -2.54
N LEU A 67 3.25 -5.22 -2.51
CA LEU A 67 2.52 -4.99 -1.27
C LEU A 67 1.56 -6.15 -1.07
N TYR A 68 1.65 -6.78 0.09
CA TYR A 68 0.79 -7.89 0.47
C TYR A 68 -0.13 -7.43 1.58
N GLU A 69 -1.43 -7.68 1.44
CA GLU A 69 -2.43 -7.32 2.45
C GLU A 69 -3.31 -8.53 2.73
N MET A 70 -3.62 -8.75 4.01
CA MET A 70 -4.52 -9.82 4.40
C MET A 70 -5.50 -9.27 5.42
N TYR A 71 -6.80 -9.30 5.09
CA TYR A 71 -7.83 -8.84 6.02
C TYR A 71 -7.91 -9.78 7.22
N SER A 72 -8.32 -9.24 8.36
CA SER A 72 -8.32 -9.99 9.60
C SER A 72 -9.30 -11.17 9.58
N ASP A 73 -10.33 -11.11 8.73
CA ASP A 73 -11.30 -12.20 8.61
C ASP A 73 -11.04 -13.08 7.38
N GLU A 74 -9.87 -12.94 6.77
CA GLU A 74 -9.49 -13.72 5.60
C GLU A 74 -8.18 -14.44 5.89
N ASP A 75 -7.84 -15.43 5.05
CA ASP A 75 -6.59 -16.14 5.21
C ASP A 75 -5.77 -16.17 3.93
N GLU A 76 -6.03 -15.24 3.01
CA GLU A 76 -5.30 -15.13 1.75
C GLU A 76 -4.74 -13.73 1.59
N TRP A 77 -3.56 -13.67 0.98
CA TRP A 77 -2.92 -12.39 0.70
C TRP A 77 -3.48 -11.78 -0.58
N ILE A 78 -3.79 -10.50 -0.53
CA ILE A 78 -4.05 -9.70 -1.72
C ILE A 78 -2.73 -9.07 -2.11
N ILE A 79 -2.29 -9.32 -3.33
CA ILE A 79 -0.96 -8.93 -3.77
C ILE A 79 -1.09 -7.80 -4.79
N SER A 80 -0.30 -6.77 -4.62
CA SER A 80 -0.30 -5.63 -5.54
C SER A 80 1.14 -5.27 -5.88
N ASP A 81 1.36 -4.85 -7.14
CA ASP A 81 2.61 -4.23 -7.53
C ASP A 81 2.59 -2.77 -7.08
N ILE A 82 3.68 -2.31 -6.50
CA ILE A 82 3.85 -0.90 -6.19
C ILE A 82 4.40 -0.24 -7.44
N LEU A 83 3.56 0.57 -8.08
CA LEU A 83 3.95 1.25 -9.31
C LEU A 83 4.70 2.53 -9.02
N LEU A 84 4.34 3.19 -7.92
CA LEU A 84 4.99 4.42 -7.51
C LEU A 84 4.74 4.60 -6.01
N LEU A 85 5.80 4.91 -5.29
CA LEU A 85 5.66 5.23 -3.86
C LEU A 85 6.73 6.23 -3.50
N ASN A 86 6.29 7.39 -3.06
CA ASN A 86 7.19 8.42 -2.54
C ASN A 86 6.50 9.07 -1.34
N SER A 87 7.01 10.20 -0.87
CA SER A 87 6.48 10.80 0.35
C SER A 87 5.06 11.33 0.19
N MET A 88 4.59 11.50 -1.04
CA MET A 88 3.28 12.12 -1.28
C MET A 88 2.31 11.22 -2.01
N THR A 89 2.80 10.25 -2.79
CA THR A 89 1.96 9.49 -3.71
C THR A 89 2.22 8.00 -3.57
N LEU A 90 1.14 7.22 -3.61
CA LEU A 90 1.19 5.76 -3.65
C LEU A 90 0.30 5.30 -4.79
N SER A 91 0.85 4.49 -5.69
CA SER A 91 0.09 3.94 -6.79
C SER A 91 0.37 2.45 -6.87
N VAL A 92 -0.67 1.64 -6.92
CA VAL A 92 -0.54 0.19 -6.91
C VAL A 92 -1.45 -0.42 -7.97
N GLN A 93 -1.06 -1.61 -8.43
CA GLN A 93 -1.89 -2.41 -9.32
C GLN A 93 -2.10 -3.77 -8.67
N GLU A 94 -3.37 -4.10 -8.43
CA GLU A 94 -3.70 -5.38 -7.82
C GLU A 94 -3.41 -6.52 -8.79
N LEU A 95 -2.90 -7.62 -8.28
CA LEU A 95 -2.57 -8.80 -9.06
C LEU A 95 -3.52 -9.93 -8.73
N GLU A 96 -3.56 -10.92 -9.63
CA GLU A 96 -4.29 -12.16 -9.36
C GLU A 96 -3.58 -12.95 -8.26
N ALA A 97 -4.19 -14.05 -7.85
CA ALA A 97 -3.64 -14.86 -6.76
C ALA A 97 -2.25 -15.39 -7.07
N ASP A 98 -1.86 -15.45 -8.35
CA ASP A 98 -0.53 -15.91 -8.73
C ASP A 98 0.56 -14.88 -8.41
N GLY A 99 0.17 -13.66 -8.03
CA GLY A 99 1.13 -12.62 -7.69
C GLY A 99 1.89 -12.06 -8.88
N VAL A 100 1.43 -12.32 -10.10
CA VAL A 100 2.11 -11.92 -11.32
C VAL A 100 1.16 -11.26 -12.31
N THR A 101 -0.01 -11.85 -12.52
CA THR A 101 -0.94 -11.40 -13.55
C THR A 101 -1.75 -10.21 -13.05
N PRO A 102 -1.76 -9.09 -13.77
CA PRO A 102 -2.58 -7.94 -13.37
C PRO A 102 -4.06 -8.30 -13.36
N SER A 103 -4.77 -7.89 -12.33
CA SER A 103 -6.20 -8.14 -12.21
C SER A 103 -7.03 -7.12 -12.96
N GLY A 104 -6.40 -6.02 -13.40
CA GLY A 104 -7.11 -4.94 -14.04
C GLY A 104 -7.53 -3.83 -13.10
N LYS A 105 -7.24 -3.95 -11.81
CA LYS A 105 -7.61 -2.95 -10.82
C LYS A 105 -6.38 -2.16 -10.40
N LYS A 106 -6.47 -0.85 -10.52
CA LYS A 106 -5.40 0.06 -10.11
C LYS A 106 -5.95 1.06 -9.13
N PHE A 107 -5.12 1.44 -8.17
CA PHE A 107 -5.51 2.41 -7.16
C PHE A 107 -4.38 3.42 -6.98
N ALA A 108 -4.75 4.66 -6.81
CA ALA A 108 -3.80 5.72 -6.54
C ALA A 108 -4.25 6.46 -5.28
N TYR A 109 -3.26 6.88 -4.50
CA TYR A 109 -3.50 7.52 -3.22
C TYR A 109 -2.57 8.70 -3.06
N GLN A 110 -3.00 9.66 -2.26
CA GLN A 110 -2.20 10.82 -1.88
C GLN A 110 -2.10 10.85 -0.36
N ARG A 111 -0.92 11.20 0.14
CA ARG A 111 -0.71 11.23 1.59
C ARG A 111 -1.57 12.31 2.22
N VAL A 112 -2.18 11.93 3.32
CA VAL A 112 -2.97 12.83 4.13
C VAL A 112 -2.22 12.99 5.42
N GLU A 113 -1.94 14.22 5.78
CA GLU A 113 -1.25 14.24 6.98
C GLU A 113 -1.81 15.14 7.95
#